data_7a1b1ab1707f4f46b934c6f63a62d390
#
_entry.id   7a1b1ab1707f4f46b934c6f63a62d390
#
_cell.length_a   1.000
_cell.length_b   1.000
_cell.length_c   1.000
_cell.angle_alpha   90.00
_cell.angle_beta   90.00
_cell.angle_gamma   90.00
#
_symmetry.space_group_name_H-M   'P 1'
#
loop_
_entity.id
_entity.type
_entity.pdbx_description
1 polymer ?
#
loop_
_entity_poly.entity_id
_entity_poly.type
_entity_poly.pdbx_seq_one_letter_code
_entity_poly.pdbx_strand_id
1 'polypeptide(L)'
;MYNIMEIKNMISANVDFENLYYLEDQRYIDKLLMKIFGKSIYSNKLLYERAFVVVEIIKNEKQYELDIAFNENNECFYGLLSYLNRNGFIDESEVMAELYVSMSEFKELYESQKEIGYFYLLDDDSKRTYYIGTRGITALNNLMAERNKEGKIKQNYNKYKNKVIGIKNA
;
A
#
# COMPACT_ATOMS: atom_id res chain seq x y z
N MET A 1 -11.05 27.78 -14.34
CA MET A 1 -10.13 27.14 -13.34
C MET A 1 -10.40 25.64 -13.30
N TYR A 2 -9.37 24.84 -13.11
CA TYR A 2 -9.50 23.38 -13.04
C TYR A 2 -10.17 22.94 -11.73
N ASN A 3 -11.14 22.01 -11.84
CA ASN A 3 -11.68 21.35 -10.65
C ASN A 3 -10.79 20.16 -10.23
N ILE A 4 -11.08 19.58 -9.06
CA ILE A 4 -10.27 18.49 -8.49
C ILE A 4 -10.20 17.28 -9.45
N MET A 5 -11.30 16.92 -10.08
CA MET A 5 -11.35 15.76 -11.00
C MET A 5 -10.49 16.00 -12.25
N GLU A 6 -10.55 17.20 -12.83
CA GLU A 6 -9.72 17.57 -13.98
C GLU A 6 -8.23 17.51 -13.62
N ILE A 7 -7.85 18.06 -12.46
CA ILE A 7 -6.48 18.04 -11.96
C ILE A 7 -6.02 16.59 -11.75
N LYS A 8 -6.86 15.77 -11.15
CA LYS A 8 -6.56 14.35 -10.93
C LYS A 8 -6.28 13.61 -12.23
N ASN A 9 -7.12 13.82 -13.25
CA ASN A 9 -6.94 13.21 -14.56
C ASN A 9 -5.65 13.67 -15.22
N MET A 10 -5.33 14.96 -15.16
CA MET A 10 -4.10 15.52 -15.74
C MET A 10 -2.86 14.97 -15.05
N ILE A 11 -2.83 14.91 -13.74
CA ILE A 11 -1.69 14.39 -12.98
C ILE A 11 -1.55 12.89 -13.21
N SER A 12 -2.64 12.13 -13.13
CA SER A 12 -2.63 10.68 -13.32
C SER A 12 -2.09 10.26 -14.69
N ALA A 13 -2.37 11.04 -15.73
CA ALA A 13 -1.87 10.78 -17.09
C ALA A 13 -0.34 10.96 -17.21
N ASN A 14 0.30 11.63 -16.26
CA ASN A 14 1.72 11.97 -16.31
C ASN A 14 2.56 11.30 -15.22
N VAL A 15 1.96 10.50 -14.34
CA VAL A 15 2.66 9.82 -13.25
C VAL A 15 3.10 8.43 -13.69
N ASP A 16 4.36 8.10 -13.41
CA ASP A 16 4.88 6.74 -13.54
C ASP A 16 4.50 5.96 -12.28
N PHE A 17 3.59 5.00 -12.43
CA PHE A 17 3.04 4.22 -11.33
C PHE A 17 3.96 3.11 -10.83
N GLU A 18 5.02 2.77 -11.55
CA GLU A 18 5.99 1.76 -11.14
C GLU A 18 6.89 2.28 -10.02
N ASN A 19 7.04 3.61 -9.91
CA ASN A 19 7.93 4.26 -8.94
C ASN A 19 7.19 5.25 -8.03
N LEU A 20 6.41 4.72 -7.09
CA LEU A 20 5.71 5.54 -6.10
C LEU A 20 6.62 6.43 -5.26
N TYR A 21 7.91 6.10 -5.15
CA TYR A 21 8.88 6.92 -4.43
C TYR A 21 8.97 8.35 -4.94
N TYR A 22 8.78 8.55 -6.24
CA TYR A 22 8.83 9.88 -6.83
C TYR A 22 7.74 10.81 -6.28
N LEU A 23 6.59 10.24 -5.88
CA LEU A 23 5.51 11.04 -5.29
C LEU A 23 5.80 11.49 -3.85
N GLU A 24 6.86 10.98 -3.25
CA GLU A 24 7.36 11.43 -1.94
C GLU A 24 8.47 12.48 -2.09
N ASP A 25 9.03 12.63 -3.28
CA ASP A 25 10.09 13.59 -3.57
C ASP A 25 9.48 14.92 -4.05
N GLN A 26 9.61 15.96 -3.24
CA GLN A 26 9.08 17.30 -3.56
C GLN A 26 9.65 17.85 -4.88
N ARG A 27 10.89 17.54 -5.20
CA ARG A 27 11.51 17.98 -6.47
C ARG A 27 10.83 17.36 -7.68
N TYR A 28 10.52 16.07 -7.58
CA TYR A 28 9.80 15.39 -8.64
C TYR A 28 8.40 15.94 -8.81
N ILE A 29 7.69 16.16 -7.70
CA ILE A 29 6.33 16.74 -7.72
C ILE A 29 6.35 18.12 -8.34
N ASP A 30 7.29 18.98 -7.96
CA ASP A 30 7.40 20.33 -8.52
C ASP A 30 7.66 20.31 -10.02
N LYS A 31 8.54 19.44 -10.49
CA LYS A 31 8.78 19.25 -11.93
C LYS A 31 7.55 18.75 -12.66
N LEU A 32 6.84 17.82 -12.07
CA LEU A 32 5.62 17.26 -12.63
C LEU A 32 4.54 18.33 -12.79
N LEU A 33 4.30 19.11 -11.74
CA LEU A 33 3.31 20.19 -11.76
C LEU A 33 3.69 21.30 -12.75
N MET A 34 4.98 21.61 -12.84
CA MET A 34 5.48 22.59 -13.81
C MET A 34 5.26 22.10 -15.25
N LYS A 35 5.49 20.81 -15.50
CA LYS A 35 5.29 20.19 -16.82
C LYS A 35 3.81 20.25 -17.24
N ILE A 36 2.91 20.00 -16.31
CA ILE A 36 1.46 19.92 -16.58
C ILE A 36 0.83 21.30 -16.68
N PHE A 37 1.11 22.21 -15.73
CA PHE A 37 0.43 23.49 -15.58
C PHE A 37 1.28 24.69 -15.99
N GLY A 38 2.58 24.51 -16.23
CA GLY A 38 3.49 25.59 -16.53
C GLY A 38 3.76 26.48 -15.32
N LYS A 39 4.26 27.68 -15.58
CA LYS A 39 4.63 28.64 -14.53
C LYS A 39 3.43 29.12 -13.69
N SER A 40 2.21 28.96 -14.21
CA SER A 40 0.99 29.36 -13.51
C SER A 40 0.79 28.63 -12.19
N ILE A 41 1.39 27.44 -12.03
CA ILE A 41 1.29 26.68 -10.78
C ILE A 41 1.87 27.46 -9.57
N TYR A 42 2.90 28.25 -9.80
CA TYR A 42 3.55 29.01 -8.74
C TYR A 42 2.87 30.36 -8.46
N SER A 43 2.12 30.90 -9.40
CA SER A 43 1.42 32.17 -9.26
C SER A 43 -0.03 32.01 -8.80
N ASN A 44 -0.56 30.80 -8.81
CA ASN A 44 -1.93 30.50 -8.40
C ASN A 44 -1.94 29.57 -7.19
N LYS A 45 -2.03 30.17 -6.02
CA LYS A 45 -2.01 29.45 -4.74
C LYS A 45 -3.10 28.37 -4.64
N LEU A 46 -4.30 28.69 -5.10
CA LEU A 46 -5.43 27.74 -5.04
C LEU A 46 -5.20 26.54 -5.94
N LEU A 47 -4.67 26.76 -7.14
CA LEU A 47 -4.32 25.67 -8.05
C LEU A 47 -3.23 24.77 -7.45
N TYR A 48 -2.20 25.38 -6.87
CA TYR A 48 -1.11 24.64 -6.23
C TYR A 48 -1.63 23.79 -5.06
N GLU A 49 -2.47 24.36 -4.19
CA GLU A 49 -3.05 23.62 -3.06
C GLU A 49 -3.90 22.44 -3.51
N ARG A 50 -4.74 22.64 -4.53
CA ARG A 50 -5.55 21.56 -5.11
C ARG A 50 -4.70 20.47 -5.74
N ALA A 51 -3.66 20.85 -6.47
CA ALA A 51 -2.74 19.91 -7.08
C ALA A 51 -2.01 19.09 -6.02
N PHE A 52 -1.58 19.72 -4.93
CA PHE A 52 -0.93 19.01 -3.82
C PHE A 52 -1.86 17.97 -3.18
N VAL A 53 -3.11 18.36 -2.90
CA VAL A 53 -4.12 17.42 -2.36
C VAL A 53 -4.34 16.25 -3.30
N VAL A 54 -4.43 16.51 -4.61
CA VAL A 54 -4.62 15.47 -5.63
C VAL A 54 -3.44 14.51 -5.68
N VAL A 55 -2.21 15.03 -5.58
CA VAL A 55 -1.01 14.16 -5.53
C VAL A 55 -1.08 13.20 -4.34
N GLU A 56 -1.50 13.70 -3.17
CA GLU A 56 -1.66 12.84 -1.99
C GLU A 56 -2.75 11.78 -2.19
N ILE A 57 -3.86 12.14 -2.82
CA ILE A 57 -4.92 11.18 -3.15
C ILE A 57 -4.40 10.09 -4.09
N ILE A 58 -3.72 10.47 -5.16
CA ILE A 58 -3.16 9.53 -6.14
C ILE A 58 -2.15 8.59 -5.47
N LYS A 59 -1.26 9.16 -4.66
CA LYS A 59 -0.26 8.39 -3.91
C LYS A 59 -0.92 7.32 -3.03
N ASN A 60 -1.93 7.70 -2.27
CA ASN A 60 -2.64 6.78 -1.38
C ASN A 60 -3.38 5.69 -2.16
N GLU A 61 -4.05 6.04 -3.25
CA GLU A 61 -4.74 5.08 -4.12
C GLU A 61 -3.76 4.08 -4.74
N LYS A 62 -2.60 4.53 -5.20
CA LYS A 62 -1.58 3.68 -5.80
C LYS A 62 -0.90 2.79 -4.77
N GLN A 63 -0.64 3.31 -3.59
CA GLN A 63 -0.13 2.51 -2.48
C GLN A 63 -1.11 1.38 -2.15
N TYR A 64 -2.40 1.70 -2.06
CA TYR A 64 -3.45 0.72 -1.79
C TYR A 64 -3.50 -0.38 -2.87
N GLU A 65 -3.52 0.00 -4.14
CA GLU A 65 -3.53 -0.95 -5.28
C GLU A 65 -2.31 -1.88 -5.24
N LEU A 66 -1.13 -1.31 -4.97
CA LEU A 66 0.11 -2.06 -4.87
C LEU A 66 0.08 -3.05 -3.70
N ASP A 67 -0.42 -2.63 -2.55
CA ASP A 67 -0.51 -3.47 -1.35
C ASP A 67 -1.41 -4.67 -1.60
N ILE A 68 -2.57 -4.46 -2.22
CA ILE A 68 -3.51 -5.54 -2.54
C ILE A 68 -2.89 -6.51 -3.57
N ALA A 69 -2.31 -5.98 -4.63
CA ALA A 69 -1.67 -6.81 -5.67
C ALA A 69 -0.49 -7.62 -5.08
N PHE A 70 0.28 -7.02 -4.19
CA PHE A 70 1.40 -7.69 -3.56
C PHE A 70 0.92 -8.81 -2.64
N ASN A 71 -0.12 -8.55 -1.85
CA ASN A 71 -0.71 -9.56 -0.96
C ASN A 71 -1.28 -10.76 -1.73
N GLU A 72 -1.95 -10.51 -2.87
CA GLU A 72 -2.53 -11.57 -3.71
C GLU A 72 -1.45 -12.49 -4.30
N ASN A 73 -0.25 -11.97 -4.56
CA ASN A 73 0.86 -12.72 -5.14
C ASN A 73 1.80 -13.35 -4.12
N ASN A 74 1.67 -13.00 -2.83
CA ASN A 74 2.56 -13.45 -1.76
C ASN A 74 1.76 -13.85 -0.53
N GLU A 75 1.51 -15.15 -0.35
CA GLU A 75 0.69 -15.67 0.75
C GLU A 75 1.23 -15.32 2.14
N CYS A 76 2.55 -15.23 2.30
CA CYS A 76 3.14 -14.91 3.60
C CYS A 76 3.22 -13.42 3.91
N PHE A 77 2.90 -12.55 2.95
CA PHE A 77 3.12 -11.11 3.08
C PHE A 77 2.34 -10.49 4.25
N TYR A 78 1.04 -10.74 4.30
CA TYR A 78 0.20 -10.23 5.41
C TYR A 78 0.65 -10.78 6.77
N GLY A 79 0.94 -12.08 6.83
CA GLY A 79 1.40 -12.73 8.05
C GLY A 79 2.72 -12.15 8.55
N LEU A 80 3.65 -11.88 7.64
CA LEU A 80 4.92 -11.25 7.97
C LEU A 80 4.73 -9.84 8.52
N LEU A 81 3.95 -9.01 7.84
CA LEU A 81 3.70 -7.63 8.31
C LEU A 81 3.02 -7.62 9.68
N SER A 82 2.06 -8.51 9.89
CA SER A 82 1.38 -8.65 11.18
C SER A 82 2.36 -9.06 12.28
N TYR A 83 3.23 -10.02 11.99
CA TYR A 83 4.25 -10.46 12.93
C TYR A 83 5.23 -9.33 13.29
N LEU A 84 5.75 -8.64 12.27
CA LEU A 84 6.70 -7.54 12.46
C LEU A 84 6.07 -6.38 13.23
N ASN A 85 4.80 -6.08 12.96
CA ASN A 85 4.10 -5.01 13.67
C ASN A 85 3.90 -5.35 15.16
N ARG A 86 3.62 -6.62 15.47
CA ARG A 86 3.43 -7.08 16.85
C ARG A 86 4.74 -7.19 17.63
N ASN A 87 5.77 -7.75 17.01
CA ASN A 87 7.01 -8.12 17.66
C ASN A 87 8.17 -7.14 17.41
N GLY A 88 8.02 -6.26 16.43
CA GLY A 88 9.02 -5.27 16.04
C GLY A 88 10.06 -5.79 15.05
N PHE A 89 10.43 -7.04 15.14
CA PHE A 89 11.45 -7.65 14.27
C PHE A 89 11.28 -9.17 14.18
N ILE A 90 11.96 -9.77 13.22
CA ILE A 90 12.12 -11.22 13.14
C ILE A 90 13.56 -11.55 12.73
N ASP A 91 14.18 -12.50 13.42
CA ASP A 91 15.49 -13.01 13.03
C ASP A 91 15.32 -13.99 11.85
N GLU A 92 16.28 -13.95 10.91
CA GLU A 92 16.23 -14.83 9.74
C GLU A 92 16.09 -16.32 10.13
N SER A 93 16.72 -16.72 11.22
CA SER A 93 16.65 -18.09 11.75
C SER A 93 15.25 -18.50 12.22
N GLU A 94 14.37 -17.54 12.54
CA GLU A 94 13.01 -17.79 13.04
C GLU A 94 11.96 -17.77 11.94
N VAL A 95 12.31 -17.29 10.74
CA VAL A 95 11.35 -17.04 9.65
C VAL A 95 10.58 -18.31 9.27
N MET A 96 11.25 -19.43 9.08
CA MET A 96 10.61 -20.68 8.66
C MET A 96 9.62 -21.19 9.70
N ALA A 97 9.99 -21.12 10.98
CA ALA A 97 9.16 -21.62 12.09
C ALA A 97 7.94 -20.71 12.34
N GLU A 98 8.14 -19.39 12.28
CA GLU A 98 7.07 -18.43 12.62
C GLU A 98 6.11 -18.17 11.47
N LEU A 99 6.58 -18.21 10.22
CA LEU A 99 5.79 -17.84 9.05
C LEU A 99 5.37 -19.04 8.19
N TYR A 100 5.85 -20.22 8.51
CA TYR A 100 5.56 -21.46 7.77
C TYR A 100 5.90 -21.38 6.27
N VAL A 101 6.99 -20.70 5.94
CA VAL A 101 7.48 -20.53 4.57
C VAL A 101 8.92 -21.04 4.46
N SER A 102 9.33 -21.44 3.25
CA SER A 102 10.72 -21.82 3.00
C SER A 102 11.60 -20.57 2.97
N MET A 103 12.90 -20.72 3.22
CA MET A 103 13.85 -19.61 3.09
C MET A 103 13.93 -19.10 1.66
N SER A 104 13.76 -19.97 0.67
CA SER A 104 13.73 -19.59 -0.74
C SER A 104 12.57 -18.64 -1.03
N GLU A 105 11.36 -18.99 -0.58
CA GLU A 105 10.17 -18.14 -0.73
C GLU A 105 10.33 -16.81 -0.02
N PHE A 106 10.88 -16.83 1.19
CA PHE A 106 11.10 -15.59 1.97
C PHE A 106 12.13 -14.68 1.29
N LYS A 107 13.21 -15.23 0.76
CA LYS A 107 14.21 -14.44 0.03
C LYS A 107 13.65 -13.84 -1.26
N GLU A 108 12.81 -14.58 -1.97
CA GLU A 108 12.08 -14.05 -3.14
C GLU A 108 11.16 -12.90 -2.74
N LEU A 109 10.44 -13.06 -1.63
CA LEU A 109 9.59 -12.01 -1.08
C LEU A 109 10.41 -10.76 -0.75
N TYR A 110 11.53 -10.93 -0.06
CA TYR A 110 12.40 -9.81 0.29
C TYR A 110 12.91 -9.07 -0.96
N GLU A 111 13.42 -9.80 -1.95
CA GLU A 111 13.94 -9.21 -3.18
C GLU A 111 12.84 -8.48 -3.97
N SER A 112 11.63 -9.03 -4.01
CA SER A 112 10.52 -8.43 -4.75
C SER A 112 10.01 -7.12 -4.12
N GLN A 113 10.17 -6.94 -2.80
CA GLN A 113 9.71 -5.76 -2.08
C GLN A 113 10.83 -4.77 -1.73
N LYS A 114 12.06 -5.12 -1.96
CA LYS A 114 13.26 -4.33 -1.58
C LYS A 114 13.19 -2.88 -2.04
N GLU A 115 12.76 -2.65 -3.28
CA GLU A 115 12.61 -1.31 -3.83
C GLU A 115 11.39 -0.57 -3.26
N ILE A 116 10.37 -1.30 -2.82
CA ILE A 116 9.15 -0.72 -2.25
C ILE A 116 9.39 -0.28 -0.79
N GLY A 117 10.07 -1.12 -0.01
CA GLY A 117 10.39 -0.79 1.38
C GLY A 117 9.31 -1.13 2.39
N TYR A 118 8.60 -2.24 2.20
CA TYR A 118 7.66 -2.74 3.20
C TYR A 118 8.37 -3.19 4.46
N PHE A 119 9.45 -3.91 4.27
CA PHE A 119 10.33 -4.31 5.35
C PHE A 119 11.77 -4.34 4.84
N TYR A 120 12.72 -4.24 5.74
CA TYR A 120 14.12 -4.14 5.39
C TYR A 120 14.98 -5.04 6.28
N LEU A 121 16.12 -5.45 5.73
CA LEU A 121 17.10 -6.27 6.39
C LEU A 121 18.15 -5.39 7.07
N LEU A 122 18.41 -5.67 8.35
CA LEU A 122 19.57 -5.19 9.05
C LEU A 122 20.55 -6.36 9.18
N ASP A 123 21.64 -6.31 8.43
CA ASP A 123 22.66 -7.33 8.41
C ASP A 123 23.84 -6.91 9.27
N ASP A 124 23.90 -7.49 10.44
CA ASP A 124 25.03 -7.41 11.35
C ASP A 124 25.83 -8.71 11.15
N ASP A 125 27.16 -8.66 11.14
CA ASP A 125 28.04 -9.81 10.86
C ASP A 125 27.70 -11.10 11.59
N SER A 126 27.03 -10.99 12.75
CA SER A 126 26.59 -12.13 13.55
C SER A 126 25.13 -12.50 13.38
N LYS A 127 24.29 -11.62 12.79
CA LYS A 127 22.83 -11.79 12.82
C LYS A 127 22.15 -11.02 11.70
N ARG A 128 21.18 -11.65 11.08
CA ARG A 128 20.33 -11.04 10.04
C ARG A 128 18.92 -10.88 10.61
N THR A 129 18.46 -9.65 10.69
CA THR A 129 17.17 -9.29 11.32
C THR A 129 16.35 -8.41 10.39
N TYR A 130 15.05 -8.69 10.32
CA TYR A 130 14.13 -7.94 9.46
C TYR A 130 13.21 -7.08 10.31
N TYR A 131 12.96 -5.87 9.85
CA TYR A 131 12.14 -4.86 10.53
C TYR A 131 11.07 -4.32 9.58
N ILE A 132 9.92 -3.93 10.12
CA ILE A 132 8.87 -3.31 9.32
C ILE A 132 9.26 -1.86 8.97
N GLY A 133 8.99 -1.48 7.72
CA GLY A 133 9.15 -0.09 7.27
C GLY A 133 7.84 0.69 7.38
N THR A 134 7.91 2.01 7.19
CA THR A 134 6.73 2.88 7.20
C THR A 134 5.70 2.44 6.17
N ARG A 135 6.13 2.06 4.97
CA ARG A 135 5.25 1.53 3.93
C ARG A 135 4.62 0.20 4.32
N GLY A 136 5.33 -0.62 5.08
CA GLY A 136 4.80 -1.87 5.63
C GLY A 136 3.67 -1.63 6.62
N ILE A 137 3.79 -0.61 7.46
CA ILE A 137 2.73 -0.22 8.40
C ILE A 137 1.48 0.23 7.65
N THR A 138 1.67 1.08 6.64
CA THR A 138 0.58 1.55 5.77
C THR A 138 -0.07 0.38 5.04
N ALA A 139 0.72 -0.52 4.47
CA ALA A 139 0.23 -1.71 3.79
C ALA A 139 -0.58 -2.60 4.72
N LEU A 140 -0.10 -2.83 5.93
CA LEU A 140 -0.83 -3.62 6.92
C LEU A 140 -2.19 -3.02 7.21
N ASN A 141 -2.27 -1.70 7.41
CA ASN A 141 -3.54 -1.01 7.64
C ASN A 141 -4.48 -1.16 6.45
N ASN A 142 -3.98 -1.03 5.22
CA ASN A 142 -4.77 -1.20 4.00
C ASN A 142 -5.30 -2.63 3.87
N LEU A 143 -4.47 -3.61 4.13
CA LEU A 143 -4.84 -5.02 4.06
C LEU A 143 -5.86 -5.41 5.14
N MET A 144 -5.73 -4.86 6.33
CA MET A 144 -6.72 -5.05 7.41
C MET A 144 -8.07 -4.45 7.03
N ALA A 145 -8.08 -3.25 6.46
CA ALA A 145 -9.30 -2.59 6.00
C ALA A 145 -9.99 -3.41 4.90
N GLU A 146 -9.22 -3.96 3.97
CA GLU A 146 -9.76 -4.81 2.89
C GLU A 146 -10.37 -6.10 3.44
N ARG A 147 -9.70 -6.74 4.38
CA ARG A 147 -10.21 -7.95 5.05
C ARG A 147 -11.49 -7.66 5.82
N ASN A 148 -11.59 -6.51 6.46
CA ASN A 148 -12.80 -6.10 7.18
C ASN A 148 -13.97 -5.87 6.20
N LYS A 149 -13.72 -5.29 5.04
CA LYS A 149 -14.74 -5.13 3.98
C LYS A 149 -15.27 -6.48 3.51
N GLU A 150 -14.38 -7.43 3.22
CA GLU A 150 -14.74 -8.79 2.82
C GLU A 150 -15.58 -9.47 3.89
N GLY A 151 -15.16 -9.35 5.15
CA GLY A 151 -15.89 -9.89 6.29
C GLY A 151 -17.28 -9.30 6.41
N LYS A 152 -17.44 -8.00 6.25
CA LYS A 152 -18.76 -7.32 6.27
C LYS A 152 -19.65 -7.77 5.13
N ILE A 153 -19.12 -7.92 3.94
CA ILE A 153 -19.87 -8.39 2.76
C ILE A 153 -20.36 -9.82 3.02
N LYS A 154 -19.52 -10.70 3.51
CA LYS A 154 -19.89 -12.08 3.85
C LYS A 154 -20.95 -12.14 4.93
N GLN A 155 -20.81 -11.34 5.99
CA GLN A 155 -21.79 -11.26 7.07
C GLN A 155 -23.14 -10.78 6.56
N ASN A 156 -23.18 -9.75 5.73
CA ASN A 156 -24.40 -9.22 5.16
C ASN A 156 -25.08 -10.25 4.25
N TYR A 157 -24.31 -10.96 3.44
CA TYR A 157 -24.83 -12.03 2.58
C TYR A 157 -25.43 -13.15 3.42
N ASN A 158 -24.76 -13.60 4.45
CA ASN A 158 -25.25 -14.66 5.36
C ASN A 158 -26.52 -14.24 6.08
N LYS A 159 -26.58 -12.99 6.56
CA LYS A 159 -27.79 -12.43 7.16
C LYS A 159 -28.97 -12.47 6.20
N TYR A 160 -28.77 -12.03 4.98
CA TYR A 160 -29.79 -12.03 3.94
C TYR A 160 -30.25 -13.45 3.63
N LYS A 161 -29.33 -14.37 3.44
CA LYS A 161 -29.61 -15.79 3.17
C LYS A 161 -30.44 -16.42 4.30
N ASN A 162 -30.05 -16.20 5.54
CA ASN A 162 -30.75 -16.73 6.71
C ASN A 162 -32.16 -16.15 6.83
N LYS A 163 -32.33 -14.86 6.54
CA LYS A 163 -33.63 -14.19 6.56
C LYS A 163 -34.59 -14.80 5.51
N VAL A 164 -34.08 -15.04 4.30
CA VAL A 164 -34.86 -15.66 3.21
C VAL A 164 -35.28 -17.09 3.57
N ILE A 165 -34.36 -17.89 4.12
CA ILE A 165 -34.63 -19.26 4.59
C ILE A 165 -35.64 -19.24 5.72
N GLY A 166 -35.53 -18.32 6.68
CA GLY A 166 -36.45 -18.14 7.78
C GLY A 166 -37.90 -17.84 7.30
N ILE A 167 -38.03 -16.99 6.28
CA ILE A 167 -39.34 -16.68 5.67
C ILE A 167 -39.93 -17.92 5.00
N LYS A 168 -39.13 -18.71 4.29
CA LYS A 168 -39.56 -19.94 3.62
C LYS A 168 -39.97 -21.05 4.59
N ASN A 169 -39.36 -21.08 5.76
CA ASN A 169 -39.59 -22.09 6.78
C ASN A 169 -40.66 -21.67 7.81
N ALA A 170 -41.11 -20.43 7.72
CA ALA A 170 -42.21 -19.93 8.54
C ALA A 170 -43.53 -20.23 7.86
#